data_3e989a560101eb97f40a30036ae1dbf1
#
_entry.id   3e989a560101eb97f40a30036ae1dbf1
#
_cell.length_a   1.000
_cell.length_b   1.000
_cell.length_c   1.000
_cell.angle_alpha   90.00
_cell.angle_beta   90.00
_cell.angle_gamma   90.00
#
_symmetry.space_group_name_H-M   'P 1'
#
loop_
_entity.id
_entity.type
_entity.pdbx_description
1 polymer ?
#
loop_
_entity_poly.entity_id
_entity_poly.type
_entity_poly.pdbx_seq_one_letter_code
_entity_poly.pdbx_strand_id
1 'polypeptide(L)'
;MKKIILFIILWYLFVPICFAQKPQTPVKISKPQPVQTPIITEISDSEWKILTAALESENWEKSALLASQYLQKIKIDNEKKQLAQLRYFYLYALAGKILTFSSDKQTIEENAAWEELDKAVGSFIGKEFVLPPRRLLNDCKEVLNYICAVTGNDRALRVTATNRVGTAIHSFDYVAFDEKILSGEFAERETFLGGKLKTVEFNQDMSKPWVMRLIFEKGFVSFVVKDDK
;
A
#
# COMPACT_ATOMS: atom_id res chain seq x y z
N MET A 1 -14.21 73.54 -3.34
CA MET A 1 -14.38 74.29 -2.08
C MET A 1 -13.41 73.75 -1.04
N LYS A 2 -12.47 74.66 -0.65
CA LYS A 2 -11.38 74.39 0.30
C LYS A 2 -11.96 74.27 1.73
N LYS A 3 -11.49 73.34 2.55
CA LYS A 3 -11.45 73.57 3.98
C LYS A 3 -10.12 72.99 4.52
N ILE A 4 -9.31 73.93 4.92
CA ILE A 4 -8.09 73.85 5.71
C ILE A 4 -8.54 73.69 7.19
N ILE A 5 -8.00 72.70 7.91
CA ILE A 5 -8.10 72.68 9.37
C ILE A 5 -6.70 72.39 9.94
N LEU A 6 -6.33 73.34 10.62
CA LEU A 6 -5.24 73.81 11.46
C LEU A 6 -4.62 72.74 12.37
N PHE A 7 -3.26 72.72 12.34
CA PHE A 7 -2.37 72.01 13.25
C PHE A 7 -2.34 72.73 14.62
N ILE A 8 -2.49 72.01 15.69
CA ILE A 8 -2.08 72.44 17.02
C ILE A 8 -0.97 71.53 17.49
N ILE A 9 0.22 72.12 17.60
CA ILE A 9 1.42 71.50 18.15
C ILE A 9 1.35 71.61 19.67
N LEU A 10 1.30 70.53 20.36
CA LEU A 10 1.48 70.48 21.82
C LEU A 10 2.83 69.81 22.12
N TRP A 11 3.77 70.67 22.47
CA TRP A 11 5.10 70.25 22.92
C TRP A 11 5.01 69.86 24.42
N TYR A 12 5.12 68.56 24.71
CA TYR A 12 5.32 68.08 26.09
C TYR A 12 6.80 67.75 26.30
N LEU A 13 7.38 68.46 27.24
CA LEU A 13 8.71 68.24 27.80
C LEU A 13 8.78 66.85 28.46
N PHE A 14 9.50 65.90 27.87
CA PHE A 14 9.86 64.66 28.52
C PHE A 14 11.21 64.78 29.18
N VAL A 15 11.21 64.71 30.50
CA VAL A 15 12.40 64.56 31.35
C VAL A 15 12.88 63.10 31.20
N PRO A 16 14.16 62.83 30.87
CA PRO A 16 14.66 61.47 30.84
C PRO A 16 14.95 61.00 32.27
N ILE A 17 14.18 60.11 32.80
CA ILE A 17 14.50 59.34 34.00
C ILE A 17 15.48 58.24 33.60
N CYS A 18 16.77 58.44 33.87
CA CYS A 18 17.78 57.40 33.75
C CYS A 18 17.55 56.30 34.80
N PHE A 19 16.88 55.25 34.42
CA PHE A 19 16.94 53.99 35.17
C PHE A 19 18.24 53.24 34.85
N ALA A 20 19.12 53.14 35.80
CA ALA A 20 20.32 52.28 35.70
C ALA A 20 19.85 50.82 35.58
N GLN A 21 19.83 50.25 34.38
CA GLN A 21 19.62 48.83 34.18
C GLN A 21 20.85 48.04 34.67
N LYS A 22 20.63 47.15 35.63
CA LYS A 22 21.62 46.13 36.02
C LYS A 22 22.02 45.33 34.76
N PRO A 23 23.33 45.03 34.57
CA PRO A 23 23.75 44.21 33.45
C PRO A 23 23.11 42.83 33.56
N GLN A 24 22.24 42.50 32.62
CA GLN A 24 21.67 41.17 32.47
C GLN A 24 22.79 40.25 31.97
N THR A 25 23.04 39.20 32.73
CA THR A 25 23.90 38.07 32.30
C THR A 25 23.41 37.53 30.97
N PRO A 26 24.29 37.34 29.97
CA PRO A 26 23.85 36.83 28.66
C PRO A 26 23.21 35.44 28.82
N VAL A 27 21.92 35.35 28.53
CA VAL A 27 21.19 34.06 28.44
C VAL A 27 21.85 33.29 27.31
N LYS A 28 22.49 32.18 27.64
CA LYS A 28 23.02 31.21 26.67
C LYS A 28 21.85 30.65 25.88
N ILE A 29 21.59 31.19 24.68
CA ILE A 29 20.61 30.62 23.76
C ILE A 29 21.16 29.26 23.34
N SER A 30 20.62 28.19 23.90
CA SER A 30 20.90 26.84 23.45
C SER A 30 20.41 26.75 22.01
N LYS A 31 21.29 26.33 21.09
CA LYS A 31 20.89 26.05 19.71
C LYS A 31 19.68 25.12 19.73
N PRO A 32 18.61 25.40 18.96
CA PRO A 32 17.48 24.50 18.88
C PRO A 32 18.00 23.12 18.46
N GLN A 33 17.75 22.11 19.29
CA GLN A 33 18.01 20.72 18.89
C GLN A 33 17.16 20.41 17.66
N PRO A 34 17.73 19.79 16.63
CA PRO A 34 16.95 19.37 15.48
C PRO A 34 15.82 18.45 15.98
N VAL A 35 14.58 18.85 15.70
CA VAL A 35 13.41 18.03 15.97
C VAL A 35 13.56 16.77 15.11
N GLN A 36 13.89 15.65 15.75
CA GLN A 36 13.92 14.37 15.04
C GLN A 36 12.49 14.01 14.67
N THR A 37 12.17 14.13 13.40
CA THR A 37 10.90 13.63 12.86
C THR A 37 10.84 12.11 13.13
N PRO A 38 9.80 11.59 13.78
CA PRO A 38 9.70 10.17 14.08
C PRO A 38 9.74 9.36 12.76
N ILE A 39 10.58 8.33 12.75
CA ILE A 39 10.67 7.42 11.59
C ILE A 39 9.45 6.51 11.63
N ILE A 40 8.59 6.64 10.62
CA ILE A 40 7.38 5.84 10.49
C ILE A 40 7.78 4.49 9.87
N THR A 41 7.53 3.41 10.60
CA THR A 41 7.83 2.04 10.19
C THR A 41 6.60 1.22 9.83
N GLU A 42 5.41 1.69 10.22
CA GLU A 42 4.12 1.05 9.97
C GLU A 42 3.04 2.12 9.84
N ILE A 43 1.95 1.80 9.17
CA ILE A 43 0.74 2.61 9.20
C ILE A 43 -0.13 2.22 10.39
N SER A 44 -0.97 3.13 10.83
CA SER A 44 -1.88 2.89 11.96
C SER A 44 -3.00 1.90 11.59
N ASP A 45 -3.61 1.28 12.58
CA ASP A 45 -4.77 0.39 12.39
C ASP A 45 -5.94 1.10 11.70
N SER A 46 -6.13 2.40 11.95
CA SER A 46 -7.17 3.18 11.29
C SER A 46 -6.89 3.36 9.79
N GLU A 47 -5.65 3.64 9.40
CA GLU A 47 -5.25 3.73 8.00
C GLU A 47 -5.39 2.37 7.30
N TRP A 48 -5.01 1.30 7.99
CA TRP A 48 -5.18 -0.07 7.49
C TRP A 48 -6.65 -0.39 7.22
N LYS A 49 -7.54 -0.08 8.16
CA LYS A 49 -8.99 -0.26 8.00
C LYS A 49 -9.56 0.54 6.84
N ILE A 50 -9.10 1.78 6.63
CA ILE A 50 -9.55 2.62 5.51
C ILE A 50 -9.13 2.00 4.17
N LEU A 51 -7.89 1.49 4.06
CA LEU A 51 -7.39 0.84 2.85
C LEU A 51 -8.17 -0.46 2.57
N THR A 52 -8.32 -1.33 3.57
CA THR A 52 -9.04 -2.60 3.39
C THR A 52 -10.50 -2.39 3.03
N ALA A 53 -11.18 -1.42 3.64
CA ALA A 53 -12.56 -1.06 3.28
C ALA A 53 -12.67 -0.54 1.83
N ALA A 54 -11.67 0.20 1.35
CA ALA A 54 -11.62 0.64 -0.05
C ALA A 54 -11.44 -0.54 -1.01
N LEU A 55 -10.57 -1.52 -0.67
CA LEU A 55 -10.37 -2.75 -1.44
C LEU A 55 -11.63 -3.62 -1.44
N GLU A 56 -12.26 -3.82 -0.31
CA GLU A 56 -13.51 -4.58 -0.16
C GLU A 56 -14.67 -3.97 -0.93
N SER A 57 -14.71 -2.63 -1.04
CA SER A 57 -15.71 -1.92 -1.83
C SER A 57 -15.36 -1.82 -3.32
N GLU A 58 -14.23 -2.39 -3.75
CA GLU A 58 -13.72 -2.32 -5.12
C GLU A 58 -13.50 -0.88 -5.63
N ASN A 59 -13.23 0.04 -4.71
CA ASN A 59 -12.83 1.40 -5.08
C ASN A 59 -11.33 1.41 -5.42
N TRP A 60 -11.03 0.91 -6.63
CA TRP A 60 -9.66 0.66 -7.06
C TRP A 60 -8.79 1.90 -7.13
N GLU A 61 -9.32 3.03 -7.58
CA GLU A 61 -8.58 4.29 -7.63
C GLU A 61 -8.18 4.75 -6.22
N LYS A 62 -9.14 4.76 -5.29
CA LYS A 62 -8.89 5.11 -3.89
C LYS A 62 -7.92 4.11 -3.25
N SER A 63 -8.06 2.83 -3.52
CA SER A 63 -7.19 1.79 -2.99
C SER A 63 -5.75 1.95 -3.46
N ALA A 64 -5.55 2.19 -4.75
CA ALA A 64 -4.22 2.43 -5.34
C ALA A 64 -3.59 3.70 -4.75
N LEU A 65 -4.35 4.80 -4.66
CA LEU A 65 -3.88 6.05 -4.07
C LEU A 65 -3.44 5.87 -2.61
N LEU A 66 -4.29 5.26 -1.78
CA LEU A 66 -3.98 5.02 -0.36
C LEU A 66 -2.76 4.12 -0.19
N ALA A 67 -2.71 3.00 -0.91
CA ALA A 67 -1.59 2.07 -0.83
C ALA A 67 -0.27 2.74 -1.25
N SER A 68 -0.27 3.53 -2.34
CA SER A 68 0.89 4.31 -2.78
C SER A 68 1.35 5.33 -1.73
N GLN A 69 0.42 6.10 -1.15
CA GLN A 69 0.72 7.07 -0.09
C GLN A 69 1.32 6.39 1.15
N TYR A 70 0.77 5.25 1.56
CA TYR A 70 1.26 4.51 2.72
C TYR A 70 2.64 3.88 2.47
N LEU A 71 2.90 3.37 1.27
CA LEU A 71 4.22 2.91 0.87
C LEU A 71 5.26 4.04 0.92
N GLN A 72 4.90 5.24 0.50
CA GLN A 72 5.79 6.43 0.58
C GLN A 72 6.01 6.92 2.01
N LYS A 73 5.02 6.73 2.89
CA LYS A 73 5.08 7.12 4.30
C LYS A 73 6.05 6.27 5.09
N ILE A 74 6.18 4.99 4.79
CA ILE A 74 7.08 4.06 5.46
C ILE A 74 8.51 4.31 4.99
N LYS A 75 9.38 4.82 5.88
CA LYS A 75 10.74 5.24 5.53
C LYS A 75 11.79 4.13 5.61
N ILE A 76 11.48 3.05 6.30
CA ILE A 76 12.40 1.92 6.47
C ILE A 76 11.80 0.72 5.76
N ASP A 77 12.55 0.20 4.79
CA ASP A 77 12.27 -1.10 4.17
C ASP A 77 12.73 -2.20 5.15
N ASN A 78 11.90 -2.40 6.15
CA ASN A 78 12.11 -3.43 7.15
C ASN A 78 11.21 -4.59 6.76
N GLU A 79 11.57 -5.57 6.14
CA GLU A 79 10.85 -6.81 5.74
C GLU A 79 9.59 -7.16 6.60
N LYS A 80 8.88 -6.13 7.09
CA LYS A 80 7.69 -6.27 7.91
C LYS A 80 6.52 -6.75 7.05
N LYS A 81 5.76 -7.68 7.62
CA LYS A 81 4.55 -8.25 6.99
C LYS A 81 3.59 -7.19 6.44
N GLN A 82 3.40 -6.09 7.17
CA GLN A 82 2.51 -5.01 6.73
C GLN A 82 3.00 -4.33 5.45
N LEU A 83 4.30 -4.03 5.34
CA LEU A 83 4.88 -3.43 4.14
C LEU A 83 4.78 -4.38 2.93
N ALA A 84 5.04 -5.68 3.16
CA ALA A 84 4.90 -6.71 2.14
C ALA A 84 3.45 -6.85 1.65
N GLN A 85 2.46 -6.76 2.55
CA GLN A 85 1.04 -6.74 2.19
C GLN A 85 0.64 -5.45 1.46
N LEU A 86 1.18 -4.28 1.84
CA LEU A 86 0.92 -3.02 1.14
C LEU A 86 1.38 -3.05 -0.32
N ARG A 87 2.54 -3.66 -0.60
CA ARG A 87 3.00 -3.86 -1.99
C ARG A 87 2.01 -4.71 -2.78
N TYR A 88 1.52 -5.80 -2.17
CA TYR A 88 0.48 -6.62 -2.79
C TYR A 88 -0.80 -5.82 -3.04
N PHE A 89 -1.32 -5.10 -2.05
CA PHE A 89 -2.54 -4.32 -2.20
C PHE A 89 -2.43 -3.23 -3.27
N TYR A 90 -1.25 -2.62 -3.40
CA TYR A 90 -1.02 -1.64 -4.46
C TYR A 90 -1.12 -2.27 -5.85
N LEU A 91 -0.39 -3.37 -6.11
CA LEU A 91 -0.49 -4.06 -7.40
C LEU A 91 -1.91 -4.60 -7.64
N TYR A 92 -2.57 -5.12 -6.61
CA TYR A 92 -3.94 -5.61 -6.69
C TYR A 92 -4.92 -4.51 -7.11
N ALA A 93 -4.80 -3.33 -6.51
CA ALA A 93 -5.64 -2.19 -6.84
C ALA A 93 -5.39 -1.67 -8.27
N LEU A 94 -4.13 -1.63 -8.72
CA LEU A 94 -3.79 -1.26 -10.09
C LEU A 94 -4.38 -2.24 -11.11
N ALA A 95 -4.31 -3.53 -10.83
CA ALA A 95 -4.94 -4.54 -11.68
C ALA A 95 -6.47 -4.40 -11.74
N GLY A 96 -7.10 -4.06 -10.60
CA GLY A 96 -8.53 -3.74 -10.55
C GLY A 96 -8.91 -2.51 -11.39
N LYS A 97 -8.08 -1.45 -11.37
CA LYS A 97 -8.24 -0.26 -12.24
C LYS A 97 -8.22 -0.66 -13.71
N ILE A 98 -7.24 -1.45 -14.13
CA ILE A 98 -7.10 -1.90 -15.52
C ILE A 98 -8.36 -2.63 -15.97
N LEU A 99 -8.85 -3.59 -15.18
CA LEU A 99 -10.07 -4.34 -15.51
C LEU A 99 -11.29 -3.42 -15.62
N THR A 100 -11.43 -2.43 -14.75
CA THR A 100 -12.53 -1.46 -14.79
C THR A 100 -12.46 -0.61 -16.05
N PHE A 101 -11.31 -0.01 -16.33
CA PHE A 101 -11.15 0.87 -17.50
C PHE A 101 -11.30 0.11 -18.82
N SER A 102 -10.80 -1.13 -18.89
CA SER A 102 -10.98 -2.01 -20.04
C SER A 102 -12.47 -2.35 -20.26
N SER A 103 -13.20 -2.68 -19.18
CA SER A 103 -14.64 -2.94 -19.21
C SER A 103 -15.43 -1.72 -19.71
N ASP A 104 -15.05 -0.54 -19.27
CA ASP A 104 -15.71 0.73 -19.58
C ASP A 104 -15.22 1.35 -20.89
N LYS A 105 -14.29 0.67 -21.58
CA LYS A 105 -13.67 1.12 -22.84
C LYS A 105 -12.93 2.47 -22.71
N GLN A 106 -12.37 2.72 -21.56
CA GLN A 106 -11.59 3.93 -21.26
C GLN A 106 -10.11 3.70 -21.61
N THR A 107 -9.79 3.70 -22.90
CA THR A 107 -8.47 3.30 -23.41
C THR A 107 -7.31 4.16 -22.90
N ILE A 108 -7.51 5.45 -22.69
CA ILE A 108 -6.46 6.36 -22.19
C ILE A 108 -6.15 6.03 -20.73
N GLU A 109 -7.16 5.90 -19.89
CA GLU A 109 -7.07 5.57 -18.47
C GLU A 109 -6.52 4.15 -18.27
N GLU A 110 -6.91 3.21 -19.12
CA GLU A 110 -6.39 1.85 -19.13
C GLU A 110 -4.89 1.83 -19.43
N ASN A 111 -4.44 2.52 -20.48
CA ASN A 111 -3.01 2.62 -20.80
C ASN A 111 -2.20 3.26 -19.68
N ALA A 112 -2.71 4.34 -19.08
CA ALA A 112 -2.05 4.98 -17.93
C ALA A 112 -1.96 4.03 -16.72
N ALA A 113 -2.99 3.22 -16.47
CA ALA A 113 -2.98 2.22 -15.41
C ALA A 113 -1.98 1.07 -15.69
N TRP A 114 -1.84 0.65 -16.94
CA TRP A 114 -0.81 -0.31 -17.35
C TRP A 114 0.62 0.23 -17.14
N GLU A 115 0.88 1.49 -17.50
CA GLU A 115 2.18 2.13 -17.27
C GLU A 115 2.49 2.25 -15.77
N GLU A 116 1.49 2.62 -14.96
CA GLU A 116 1.63 2.70 -13.50
C GLU A 116 1.95 1.31 -12.90
N LEU A 117 1.26 0.26 -13.36
CA LEU A 117 1.49 -1.11 -12.92
C LEU A 117 2.90 -1.59 -13.28
N ASP A 118 3.35 -1.40 -14.51
CA ASP A 118 4.69 -1.79 -14.96
C ASP A 118 5.79 -1.11 -14.15
N LYS A 119 5.65 0.20 -13.92
CA LYS A 119 6.56 0.97 -13.07
C LYS A 119 6.58 0.47 -11.62
N ALA A 120 5.40 0.17 -11.06
CA ALA A 120 5.29 -0.36 -9.71
C ALA A 120 5.98 -1.73 -9.60
N VAL A 121 5.72 -2.62 -10.54
CA VAL A 121 6.37 -3.94 -10.62
C VAL A 121 7.89 -3.79 -10.69
N GLY A 122 8.41 -2.95 -11.57
CA GLY A 122 9.85 -2.69 -11.68
C GLY A 122 10.49 -2.26 -10.36
N SER A 123 9.77 -1.46 -9.56
CA SER A 123 10.24 -1.00 -8.23
C SER A 123 10.20 -2.08 -7.14
N PHE A 124 9.42 -3.15 -7.36
CA PHE A 124 9.18 -4.19 -6.37
C PHE A 124 9.91 -5.51 -6.63
N ILE A 125 10.60 -5.66 -7.75
CA ILE A 125 11.44 -6.83 -8.00
C ILE A 125 12.46 -7.00 -6.88
N GLY A 126 12.57 -8.22 -6.34
CA GLY A 126 13.43 -8.57 -5.20
C GLY A 126 12.88 -8.18 -3.83
N LYS A 127 11.70 -7.53 -3.76
CA LYS A 127 11.06 -7.15 -2.51
C LYS A 127 10.11 -8.25 -1.99
N GLU A 128 9.96 -8.30 -0.66
CA GLU A 128 9.03 -9.22 0.00
C GLU A 128 7.57 -8.85 -0.29
N PHE A 129 6.78 -9.90 -0.51
CA PHE A 129 5.33 -9.85 -0.67
C PHE A 129 4.67 -10.83 0.28
N VAL A 130 3.55 -10.44 0.83
CA VAL A 130 2.65 -11.32 1.61
C VAL A 130 1.24 -11.08 1.14
N LEU A 131 0.58 -12.11 0.67
CA LEU A 131 -0.83 -12.05 0.31
C LEU A 131 -1.70 -12.14 1.57
N PRO A 132 -2.89 -11.54 1.57
CA PRO A 132 -3.85 -11.74 2.65
C PRO A 132 -4.16 -13.23 2.86
N PRO A 133 -4.45 -13.66 4.09
CA PRO A 133 -4.72 -15.06 4.35
C PRO A 133 -6.00 -15.50 3.64
N ARG A 134 -5.97 -16.71 3.12
CA ARG A 134 -7.10 -17.34 2.45
C ARG A 134 -7.09 -18.83 2.77
N ARG A 135 -8.26 -19.45 2.68
CA ARG A 135 -8.37 -20.90 2.82
C ARG A 135 -7.67 -21.60 1.66
N LEU A 136 -6.82 -22.55 1.95
CA LEU A 136 -6.15 -23.38 0.97
C LEU A 136 -6.97 -24.65 0.69
N LEU A 137 -7.28 -24.88 -0.58
CA LEU A 137 -7.98 -26.05 -1.06
C LEU A 137 -7.02 -26.99 -1.82
N ASN A 138 -7.31 -28.29 -1.78
CA ASN A 138 -6.49 -29.29 -2.48
C ASN A 138 -6.62 -29.23 -3.99
N ASP A 139 -7.71 -28.66 -4.52
CA ASP A 139 -7.93 -28.49 -5.94
C ASP A 139 -8.67 -27.16 -6.23
N CYS A 140 -8.70 -26.79 -7.51
CA CYS A 140 -9.27 -25.52 -7.96
C CYS A 140 -10.68 -25.70 -8.56
N LYS A 141 -11.50 -26.59 -8.05
CA LYS A 141 -12.86 -26.82 -8.57
C LYS A 141 -13.84 -25.69 -8.22
N GLU A 142 -13.66 -25.10 -7.03
CA GLU A 142 -14.46 -23.96 -6.60
C GLU A 142 -13.75 -22.66 -6.91
N VAL A 143 -14.46 -21.60 -7.23
CA VAL A 143 -13.89 -20.37 -7.85
C VAL A 143 -13.98 -19.14 -6.95
N LEU A 144 -14.08 -19.27 -5.62
CA LEU A 144 -14.32 -18.13 -4.74
C LEU A 144 -13.20 -17.90 -3.71
N ASN A 145 -12.50 -16.77 -3.85
CA ASN A 145 -11.63 -16.16 -2.82
C ASN A 145 -10.76 -17.13 -1.96
N TYR A 146 -10.11 -18.09 -2.57
CA TYR A 146 -9.24 -19.05 -1.88
C TYR A 146 -7.93 -19.27 -2.64
N ILE A 147 -7.04 -19.99 -1.99
CA ILE A 147 -5.82 -20.52 -2.58
C ILE A 147 -6.09 -21.98 -2.93
N CYS A 148 -5.67 -22.46 -4.08
CA CYS A 148 -5.82 -23.85 -4.43
C CYS A 148 -4.55 -24.43 -5.06
N ALA A 149 -4.34 -25.75 -4.84
CA ALA A 149 -3.24 -26.48 -5.44
C ALA A 149 -3.48 -26.65 -6.95
N VAL A 150 -2.45 -26.42 -7.76
CA VAL A 150 -2.50 -26.65 -9.20
C VAL A 150 -2.20 -28.10 -9.50
N THR A 151 -3.15 -28.84 -10.05
CA THR A 151 -3.00 -30.26 -10.38
C THR A 151 -1.80 -30.47 -11.31
N GLY A 152 -0.90 -31.37 -10.91
CA GLY A 152 0.31 -31.71 -11.69
C GLY A 152 1.45 -30.68 -11.56
N ASN A 153 1.30 -29.66 -10.71
CA ASN A 153 2.35 -28.70 -10.43
C ASN A 153 2.49 -28.43 -8.93
N ASP A 154 3.46 -29.07 -8.30
CA ASP A 154 3.75 -28.95 -6.87
C ASP A 154 4.55 -27.68 -6.50
N ARG A 155 4.82 -26.82 -7.47
CA ARG A 155 5.50 -25.51 -7.29
C ARG A 155 4.59 -24.31 -7.56
N ALA A 156 3.28 -24.56 -7.68
CA ALA A 156 2.36 -23.48 -7.96
C ALA A 156 1.05 -23.64 -7.19
N LEU A 157 0.58 -22.50 -6.70
CA LEU A 157 -0.75 -22.34 -6.14
C LEU A 157 -1.51 -21.30 -6.97
N ARG A 158 -2.77 -21.58 -7.24
CA ARG A 158 -3.66 -20.58 -7.83
C ARG A 158 -4.29 -19.77 -6.71
N VAL A 159 -4.25 -18.48 -6.85
CA VAL A 159 -4.96 -17.54 -5.99
C VAL A 159 -6.10 -16.96 -6.77
N THR A 160 -7.33 -17.14 -6.29
CA THR A 160 -8.51 -16.55 -6.91
C THR A 160 -8.97 -15.34 -6.11
N ALA A 161 -9.37 -14.30 -6.82
CA ALA A 161 -10.04 -13.14 -6.25
C ALA A 161 -11.19 -12.77 -7.18
N THR A 162 -12.41 -12.80 -6.67
CA THR A 162 -13.62 -12.47 -7.42
C THR A 162 -14.07 -11.06 -7.09
N ASN A 163 -14.85 -10.45 -7.99
CA ASN A 163 -15.57 -9.24 -7.69
C ASN A 163 -16.70 -9.52 -6.66
N ARG A 164 -17.36 -8.46 -6.19
CA ARG A 164 -18.43 -8.55 -5.19
C ARG A 164 -19.62 -9.39 -5.61
N VAL A 165 -19.88 -9.48 -6.90
CA VAL A 165 -20.96 -10.33 -7.43
C VAL A 165 -20.49 -11.76 -7.74
N GLY A 166 -19.22 -12.07 -7.55
CA GLY A 166 -18.67 -13.40 -7.73
C GLY A 166 -18.55 -13.86 -9.19
N THR A 167 -18.69 -12.95 -10.15
CA THR A 167 -18.75 -13.29 -11.59
C THR A 167 -17.44 -13.12 -12.33
N ALA A 168 -16.50 -12.39 -11.77
CA ALA A 168 -15.21 -12.16 -12.40
C ALA A 168 -14.07 -12.44 -11.42
N ILE A 169 -13.00 -13.00 -11.93
CA ILE A 169 -11.75 -13.19 -11.19
C ILE A 169 -10.83 -12.03 -11.54
N HIS A 170 -10.35 -11.32 -10.51
CA HIS A 170 -9.45 -10.19 -10.66
C HIS A 170 -8.02 -10.56 -10.29
N SER A 171 -7.08 -9.91 -10.92
CA SER A 171 -5.67 -9.79 -10.55
C SER A 171 -4.88 -11.08 -10.49
N PHE A 172 -4.80 -11.72 -9.34
CA PHE A 172 -3.86 -12.82 -9.12
C PHE A 172 -4.60 -14.14 -9.13
N ASP A 173 -4.57 -14.84 -10.22
CA ASP A 173 -5.12 -16.19 -10.30
C ASP A 173 -4.05 -17.29 -10.19
N TYR A 174 -2.76 -16.89 -10.19
CA TYR A 174 -1.67 -17.83 -10.16
C TYR A 174 -0.43 -17.29 -9.44
N VAL A 175 0.17 -18.12 -8.58
CA VAL A 175 1.44 -17.85 -7.91
C VAL A 175 2.33 -19.07 -8.06
N ALA A 176 3.54 -18.89 -8.59
CA ALA A 176 4.54 -19.95 -8.74
C ALA A 176 5.68 -19.76 -7.73
N PHE A 177 6.29 -20.87 -7.33
CA PHE A 177 7.39 -20.93 -6.37
C PHE A 177 8.57 -21.68 -6.99
N ASP A 178 9.79 -21.31 -6.60
CA ASP A 178 10.99 -22.03 -7.00
C ASP A 178 11.11 -23.41 -6.32
N GLU A 179 10.54 -23.52 -5.11
CA GLU A 179 10.60 -24.74 -4.30
C GLU A 179 9.27 -25.51 -4.35
N LYS A 180 9.34 -26.80 -4.01
CA LYS A 180 8.16 -27.65 -3.88
C LYS A 180 7.29 -27.21 -2.71
N ILE A 181 5.98 -27.20 -2.92
CA ILE A 181 4.99 -26.83 -1.92
C ILE A 181 4.29 -28.09 -1.42
N LEU A 182 4.32 -28.29 -0.11
CA LEU A 182 3.59 -29.38 0.55
C LEU A 182 2.15 -28.92 0.89
N SER A 183 1.37 -28.66 -0.16
CA SER A 183 0.02 -28.09 -0.01
C SER A 183 -0.93 -28.89 0.86
N GLY A 184 -0.76 -30.22 0.92
CA GLY A 184 -1.59 -31.09 1.77
C GLY A 184 -1.51 -30.75 3.26
N GLU A 185 -0.40 -30.20 3.75
CA GLU A 185 -0.23 -29.82 5.16
C GLU A 185 -1.09 -28.60 5.53
N PHE A 186 -1.42 -27.76 4.56
CA PHE A 186 -2.14 -26.50 4.74
C PHE A 186 -3.59 -26.58 4.29
N ALA A 187 -4.00 -27.71 3.68
CA ALA A 187 -5.34 -27.87 3.14
C ALA A 187 -6.43 -27.57 4.18
N GLU A 188 -7.50 -26.91 3.74
CA GLU A 188 -8.64 -26.49 4.55
C GLU A 188 -8.31 -25.46 5.66
N ARG A 189 -7.08 -24.93 5.71
CA ARG A 189 -6.67 -23.92 6.68
C ARG A 189 -6.56 -22.55 6.05
N GLU A 190 -6.79 -21.51 6.85
CA GLU A 190 -6.41 -20.15 6.47
C GLU A 190 -4.89 -20.05 6.38
N THR A 191 -4.42 -19.66 5.22
CA THR A 191 -3.02 -19.77 4.83
C THR A 191 -2.52 -18.42 4.29
N PHE A 192 -1.36 -18.01 4.77
CA PHE A 192 -0.57 -16.96 4.14
C PHE A 192 0.34 -17.55 3.09
N LEU A 193 0.53 -16.82 2.02
CA LEU A 193 1.58 -17.12 1.06
C LEU A 193 2.27 -15.83 0.62
N GLY A 194 3.51 -15.95 0.15
CA GLY A 194 4.31 -14.83 -0.28
C GLY A 194 5.71 -15.26 -0.66
N GLY A 195 6.62 -14.31 -0.73
CA GLY A 195 8.03 -14.50 -1.07
C GLY A 195 8.62 -13.23 -1.67
N LYS A 196 9.85 -13.32 -2.18
CA LYS A 196 10.47 -12.22 -2.94
C LYS A 196 9.97 -12.23 -4.37
N LEU A 197 9.46 -11.09 -4.83
CA LEU A 197 8.99 -10.98 -6.20
C LEU A 197 10.16 -11.12 -7.19
N LYS A 198 10.11 -12.17 -8.01
CA LYS A 198 11.11 -12.46 -9.04
C LYS A 198 10.75 -11.82 -10.37
N THR A 199 9.50 -12.01 -10.79
CA THR A 199 8.97 -11.44 -12.03
C THR A 199 7.44 -11.41 -11.98
N VAL A 200 6.85 -10.72 -12.93
CA VAL A 200 5.40 -10.69 -13.17
C VAL A 200 5.14 -11.01 -14.64
N GLU A 201 4.21 -11.92 -14.88
CA GLU A 201 3.66 -12.15 -16.21
C GLU A 201 2.38 -11.32 -16.36
N PHE A 202 2.31 -10.52 -17.41
CA PHE A 202 1.11 -9.74 -17.73
C PHE A 202 0.23 -10.48 -18.75
N ASN A 203 -1.07 -10.43 -18.53
CA ASN A 203 -2.04 -10.94 -19.48
C ASN A 203 -2.55 -9.79 -20.35
N GLN A 204 -2.17 -9.83 -21.62
CA GLN A 204 -2.67 -8.87 -22.62
C GLN A 204 -3.99 -9.33 -23.27
N ASP A 205 -4.40 -10.58 -23.03
CA ASP A 205 -5.66 -11.12 -23.53
C ASP A 205 -6.77 -10.97 -22.49
N MET A 206 -7.43 -9.81 -22.50
CA MET A 206 -8.48 -9.48 -21.53
C MET A 206 -9.74 -10.36 -21.62
N SER A 207 -9.80 -11.32 -22.58
CA SER A 207 -10.82 -12.37 -22.57
C SER A 207 -10.64 -13.36 -21.42
N LYS A 208 -9.43 -13.41 -20.81
CA LYS A 208 -9.13 -14.23 -19.62
C LYS A 208 -9.33 -13.42 -18.35
N PRO A 209 -9.83 -14.04 -17.30
CA PRO A 209 -10.19 -13.33 -16.07
C PRO A 209 -9.00 -13.07 -15.13
N TRP A 210 -7.84 -12.65 -15.66
CA TRP A 210 -6.69 -12.29 -14.86
C TRP A 210 -5.85 -11.22 -15.56
N VAL A 211 -5.18 -10.37 -14.80
CA VAL A 211 -4.34 -9.27 -15.32
C VAL A 211 -2.86 -9.64 -15.22
N MET A 212 -2.44 -10.22 -14.10
CA MET A 212 -1.04 -10.55 -13.87
C MET A 212 -0.88 -11.83 -13.05
N ARG A 213 0.29 -12.47 -13.21
CA ARG A 213 0.75 -13.58 -12.38
C ARG A 213 2.01 -13.18 -11.65
N LEU A 214 2.04 -13.40 -10.35
CA LEU A 214 3.23 -13.17 -9.54
C LEU A 214 4.06 -14.44 -9.49
N ILE A 215 5.36 -14.30 -9.74
CA ILE A 215 6.33 -15.38 -9.61
C ILE A 215 7.31 -14.98 -8.52
N PHE A 216 7.41 -15.81 -7.50
CA PHE A 216 8.28 -15.58 -6.35
C PHE A 216 9.54 -16.45 -6.41
N GLU A 217 10.63 -15.90 -5.93
CA GLU A 217 11.77 -16.66 -5.44
C GLU A 217 11.68 -16.71 -3.89
N LYS A 218 12.18 -17.78 -3.29
CA LYS A 218 12.08 -18.01 -1.84
C LYS A 218 10.64 -17.84 -1.34
N GLY A 219 9.69 -18.38 -2.11
CA GLY A 219 8.29 -18.40 -1.75
C GLY A 219 8.05 -19.18 -0.47
N PHE A 220 7.04 -18.78 0.28
CA PHE A 220 6.63 -19.47 1.48
C PHE A 220 5.12 -19.66 1.53
N VAL A 221 4.72 -20.70 2.23
CA VAL A 221 3.34 -21.01 2.60
C VAL A 221 3.30 -21.23 4.11
N SER A 222 2.41 -20.56 4.82
CA SER A 222 2.22 -20.76 6.26
C SER A 222 0.76 -20.59 6.63
N PHE A 223 0.27 -21.36 7.60
CA PHE A 223 -1.11 -21.23 8.08
C PHE A 223 -1.23 -20.19 9.18
N VAL A 224 -2.45 -19.67 9.34
CA VAL A 224 -2.79 -18.76 10.44
C VAL A 224 -2.90 -19.57 11.73
N VAL A 225 -2.07 -19.25 12.71
CA VAL A 225 -2.24 -19.77 14.07
C VAL A 225 -3.32 -18.90 14.73
N LYS A 226 -4.43 -19.51 15.10
CA LYS A 226 -5.41 -18.85 15.97
C LYS A 226 -4.86 -18.95 17.38
N ASP A 227 -4.56 -17.83 17.99
CA ASP A 227 -4.32 -17.79 19.44
C ASP A 227 -5.65 -18.17 20.10
N ASP A 228 -5.73 -19.34 20.68
CA ASP A 228 -6.86 -19.76 21.54
C ASP A 228 -6.88 -18.80 22.74
N LYS A 229 -7.76 -17.80 22.68
CA LYS A 229 -8.04 -16.87 23.80
C LYS A 229 -9.16 -17.44 24.66
#